data_5205ae303b1402a75f8d5676ab7a41c5
#
_entry.id   5205ae303b1402a75f8d5676ab7a41c5
#
_cell.length_a   1.000
_cell.length_b   1.000
_cell.length_c   1.000
_cell.angle_alpha   90.00
_cell.angle_beta   90.00
_cell.angle_gamma   90.00
#
_symmetry.space_group_name_H-M   'P 1'
#
loop_
_entity.id
_entity.type
_entity.pdbx_description
1 polymer ?
#
loop_
_entity_poly.entity_id
_entity_poly.type
_entity_poly.pdbx_seq_one_letter_code
_entity_poly.pdbx_strand_id
1 'polypeptide(L)'
;MSAQLIVRNVTVIDGSGGPPVADAEVAIEDGRFTAIRPSGKTTGGGVTVYDGRGGYLLPGLWEGHTHLRARPGEGDADQVARLEAILAGYLAAGITTVLELGGPLDIDGRLRERHRTTPPTGAAELFFAGPSFTGINGWPLALHQNHSLVREAGDAETARRMVLELEGETDFVKCIYDGEPGAPDKLPRAALQAIVKAAHERGKSVLVHIATKRDIEEAVDAGADCIEHAFIPENPDDLTEAEDVADLLASTGTYFSPTLAVFEQLGRSGDKTYLAGLARDAIISPGEVAEIASRPAFGAPFPHHPAAETLTRFRYGVRSLPIMRDAGVKIVAGSDIALFMSRPAALLRELQLLADAGLPAGDTIVAATRYNAEKIRKATSVGTIAPGQVADALLLNADPLGDIMHLVRPGHRVAMIRHGHLTEAVE
;
A
#
# COMPACT_ATOMS: atom_id res chain seq x y z
N MET A 1 13.12 -13.48 30.53
CA MET A 1 13.58 -14.36 29.44
C MET A 1 12.80 -13.90 28.22
N SER A 2 13.48 -13.53 27.14
CA SER A 2 12.86 -13.13 25.90
C SER A 2 12.03 -14.29 25.32
N ALA A 3 10.86 -14.01 24.79
CA ALA A 3 10.04 -15.01 24.14
C ALA A 3 10.70 -15.39 22.81
N GLN A 4 11.17 -16.64 22.71
CA GLN A 4 11.75 -17.16 21.49
C GLN A 4 10.69 -18.01 20.76
N LEU A 5 10.46 -17.70 19.47
CA LEU A 5 9.59 -18.46 18.58
C LEU A 5 10.42 -19.07 17.45
N ILE A 6 10.18 -20.31 17.13
CA ILE A 6 10.71 -20.97 15.93
C ILE A 6 9.54 -21.44 15.10
N VAL A 7 9.50 -21.01 13.84
CA VAL A 7 8.58 -21.54 12.81
C VAL A 7 9.39 -22.51 11.96
N ARG A 8 9.01 -23.78 11.94
CA ARG A 8 9.74 -24.83 11.20
C ARG A 8 8.86 -25.53 10.17
N ASN A 9 9.49 -26.36 9.33
CA ASN A 9 8.82 -27.10 8.24
C ASN A 9 8.06 -26.12 7.32
N VAL A 10 8.75 -25.09 6.84
CA VAL A 10 8.20 -24.08 5.93
C VAL A 10 9.10 -23.89 4.72
N THR A 11 8.50 -23.46 3.62
CA THR A 11 9.21 -22.84 2.52
C THR A 11 9.21 -21.33 2.75
N VAL A 12 10.37 -20.70 2.87
CA VAL A 12 10.50 -19.26 3.10
C VAL A 12 10.62 -18.53 1.77
N ILE A 13 9.69 -17.61 1.53
CA ILE A 13 9.73 -16.59 0.48
C ILE A 13 10.11 -15.30 1.18
N ASP A 14 11.38 -14.94 1.20
CA ASP A 14 11.92 -13.92 2.10
C ASP A 14 11.59 -12.46 1.72
N GLY A 15 10.94 -12.24 0.57
CA GLY A 15 10.60 -10.91 0.05
C GLY A 15 11.77 -10.23 -0.68
N SER A 16 12.92 -10.87 -0.82
CA SER A 16 14.06 -10.31 -1.58
C SER A 16 13.88 -10.37 -3.10
N GLY A 17 12.95 -11.19 -3.58
CA GLY A 17 12.82 -11.53 -5.00
C GLY A 17 13.75 -12.67 -5.43
N GLY A 18 14.51 -13.24 -4.50
CA GLY A 18 15.34 -14.43 -4.71
C GLY A 18 14.52 -15.73 -4.69
N PRO A 19 15.19 -16.90 -4.94
CA PRO A 19 14.53 -18.19 -4.90
C PRO A 19 14.09 -18.52 -3.46
N PRO A 20 12.94 -19.22 -3.29
CA PRO A 20 12.46 -19.63 -1.97
C PRO A 20 13.42 -20.65 -1.32
N VAL A 21 13.49 -20.62 0.00
CA VAL A 21 14.26 -21.57 0.81
C VAL A 21 13.33 -22.66 1.32
N ALA A 22 13.41 -23.84 0.73
CA ALA A 22 12.58 -24.98 1.12
C ALA A 22 13.09 -25.64 2.41
N ASP A 23 12.20 -26.36 3.10
CA ASP A 23 12.47 -27.12 4.33
C ASP A 23 13.29 -26.29 5.36
N ALA A 24 12.80 -25.11 5.64
CA ALA A 24 13.46 -24.14 6.50
C ALA A 24 12.82 -24.06 7.90
N GLU A 25 13.62 -23.57 8.84
CA GLU A 25 13.13 -23.01 10.10
C GLU A 25 13.57 -21.56 10.23
N VAL A 26 12.68 -20.72 10.75
CA VAL A 26 12.89 -19.30 11.01
C VAL A 26 12.87 -19.07 12.52
N ALA A 27 13.96 -18.53 13.05
CA ALA A 27 14.09 -18.18 14.47
C ALA A 27 13.73 -16.70 14.68
N ILE A 28 12.95 -16.44 15.72
CA ILE A 28 12.49 -15.12 16.12
C ILE A 28 12.79 -14.94 17.61
N GLU A 29 13.38 -13.80 17.96
CA GLU A 29 13.70 -13.42 19.33
C GLU A 29 13.48 -11.92 19.51
N ASP A 30 12.86 -11.52 20.60
CA ASP A 30 12.56 -10.11 20.90
C ASP A 30 11.83 -9.36 19.74
N GLY A 31 10.89 -10.06 19.10
CA GLY A 31 10.10 -9.50 18.02
C GLY A 31 10.86 -9.32 16.68
N ARG A 32 12.05 -9.91 16.54
CA ARG A 32 12.86 -9.81 15.33
C ARG A 32 13.26 -11.18 14.80
N PHE A 33 13.39 -11.28 13.48
CA PHE A 33 14.02 -12.45 12.86
C PHE A 33 15.50 -12.49 13.24
N THR A 34 15.99 -13.68 13.62
CA THR A 34 17.39 -13.88 13.98
C THR A 34 18.13 -14.83 13.06
N ALA A 35 17.43 -15.80 12.47
CA ALA A 35 18.02 -16.74 11.52
C ALA A 35 16.98 -17.38 10.59
N ILE A 36 17.42 -17.70 9.36
CA ILE A 36 16.79 -18.67 8.45
C ILE A 36 17.80 -19.78 8.25
N ARG A 37 17.42 -21.02 8.48
CA ARG A 37 18.32 -22.18 8.36
C ARG A 37 17.55 -23.43 7.96
N PRO A 38 18.21 -24.50 7.49
CA PRO A 38 17.54 -25.77 7.24
C PRO A 38 16.76 -26.26 8.46
N SER A 39 15.59 -26.83 8.23
CA SER A 39 14.73 -27.35 9.29
C SER A 39 15.47 -28.40 10.10
N GLY A 40 15.54 -28.21 11.41
CA GLY A 40 16.28 -29.04 12.33
C GLY A 40 15.41 -29.49 13.52
N LYS A 41 15.97 -30.37 14.35
CA LYS A 41 15.36 -30.74 15.61
C LYS A 41 15.82 -29.74 16.69
N THR A 42 15.32 -28.51 16.64
CA THR A 42 15.57 -27.59 17.76
C THR A 42 14.86 -28.09 18.98
N THR A 43 15.63 -28.61 19.94
CA THR A 43 15.17 -29.07 21.26
C THR A 43 15.87 -28.21 22.31
N GLY A 44 15.16 -27.19 22.82
CA GLY A 44 15.66 -26.34 23.90
C GLY A 44 14.52 -25.95 24.85
N GLY A 45 14.74 -25.98 26.16
CA GLY A 45 13.73 -25.53 27.13
C GLY A 45 13.49 -24.02 26.99
N GLY A 46 12.23 -23.61 26.96
CA GLY A 46 11.83 -22.19 26.91
C GLY A 46 11.60 -21.58 25.52
N VAL A 47 11.68 -22.40 24.45
CA VAL A 47 11.42 -22.00 23.08
C VAL A 47 10.02 -22.46 22.64
N THR A 48 9.20 -21.56 22.13
CA THR A 48 7.94 -21.94 21.47
C THR A 48 8.25 -22.39 20.04
N VAL A 49 7.80 -23.57 19.64
CA VAL A 49 7.99 -24.12 18.31
C VAL A 49 6.64 -24.24 17.62
N TYR A 50 6.49 -23.62 16.46
CA TYR A 50 5.33 -23.75 15.61
C TYR A 50 5.67 -24.57 14.36
N ASP A 51 4.90 -25.60 14.08
CA ASP A 51 5.08 -26.46 12.90
C ASP A 51 4.23 -25.92 11.75
N GLY A 52 4.88 -25.36 10.72
CA GLY A 52 4.23 -24.81 9.54
C GLY A 52 3.73 -25.87 8.55
N ARG A 53 3.95 -27.18 8.82
CA ARG A 53 3.38 -28.33 8.08
C ARG A 53 3.63 -28.28 6.56
N GLY A 54 4.79 -27.79 6.15
CA GLY A 54 5.15 -27.64 4.73
C GLY A 54 4.55 -26.39 4.07
N GLY A 55 3.99 -25.46 4.85
CA GLY A 55 3.44 -24.19 4.35
C GLY A 55 4.50 -23.20 3.88
N TYR A 56 4.04 -22.03 3.43
CA TYR A 56 4.85 -20.96 2.85
C TYR A 56 4.84 -19.76 3.79
N LEU A 57 6.03 -19.40 4.28
CA LEU A 57 6.22 -18.24 5.14
C LEU A 57 6.77 -17.08 4.31
N LEU A 58 6.07 -15.96 4.32
CA LEU A 58 6.45 -14.74 3.60
C LEU A 58 6.32 -13.51 4.51
N PRO A 59 6.95 -12.36 4.17
CA PRO A 59 6.76 -11.14 4.94
C PRO A 59 5.29 -10.75 4.99
N GLY A 60 4.86 -10.12 6.07
CA GLY A 60 3.54 -9.52 6.15
C GLY A 60 3.32 -8.51 5.03
N LEU A 61 2.11 -8.50 4.45
CA LEU A 61 1.77 -7.62 3.34
C LEU A 61 1.68 -6.17 3.78
N TRP A 62 1.90 -5.26 2.84
CA TRP A 62 1.79 -3.82 3.00
C TRP A 62 0.71 -3.26 2.09
N GLU A 63 -0.22 -2.50 2.66
CA GLU A 63 -1.05 -1.57 1.92
C GLU A 63 -0.24 -0.30 1.66
N GLY A 64 0.25 -0.15 0.43
CA GLY A 64 1.18 0.92 0.07
C GLY A 64 0.54 2.26 -0.22
N HIS A 65 -0.78 2.32 -0.33
CA HIS A 65 -1.52 3.55 -0.61
C HIS A 65 -2.98 3.40 -0.18
N THR A 66 -3.37 4.05 0.91
CA THR A 66 -4.78 4.13 1.31
C THR A 66 -5.12 5.47 1.97
N HIS A 67 -6.41 5.71 2.17
CA HIS A 67 -6.95 6.84 2.90
C HIS A 67 -7.92 6.36 3.98
N LEU A 68 -7.50 6.48 5.24
CA LEU A 68 -8.27 6.01 6.41
C LEU A 68 -9.29 7.05 6.91
N ARG A 69 -9.57 8.03 6.17
CA ARG A 69 -10.37 9.25 6.36
C ARG A 69 -11.17 9.34 7.68
N ALA A 70 -11.01 10.47 8.35
CA ALA A 70 -11.90 10.89 9.42
C ALA A 70 -13.35 11.05 8.92
N ARG A 71 -14.33 10.73 9.75
CA ARG A 71 -15.74 10.99 9.46
C ARG A 71 -16.13 12.35 10.03
N PRO A 72 -16.73 13.24 9.24
CA PRO A 72 -17.21 14.53 9.74
C PRO A 72 -18.18 14.33 10.93
N GLY A 73 -17.96 15.09 12.01
CA GLY A 73 -18.81 15.06 13.21
C GLY A 73 -18.55 13.90 14.18
N GLU A 74 -17.62 12.99 13.87
CA GLU A 74 -17.18 11.95 14.80
C GLU A 74 -16.16 12.55 15.79
N GLY A 75 -16.29 12.24 17.07
CA GLY A 75 -15.33 12.69 18.11
C GLY A 75 -13.96 12.00 17.94
N ASP A 76 -12.88 12.66 18.38
CA ASP A 76 -11.50 12.17 18.20
C ASP A 76 -11.28 10.75 18.75
N ALA A 77 -11.83 10.44 19.92
CA ALA A 77 -11.71 9.11 20.52
C ALA A 77 -12.40 8.03 19.69
N ASP A 78 -13.57 8.35 19.13
CA ASP A 78 -14.32 7.44 18.26
C ASP A 78 -13.60 7.23 16.93
N GLN A 79 -12.97 8.28 16.38
CA GLN A 79 -12.15 8.18 15.18
C GLN A 79 -10.94 7.27 15.41
N VAL A 80 -10.21 7.44 16.51
CA VAL A 80 -9.06 6.58 16.86
C VAL A 80 -9.51 5.12 17.02
N ALA A 81 -10.61 4.87 17.75
CA ALA A 81 -11.13 3.50 17.92
C ALA A 81 -11.55 2.85 16.60
N ARG A 82 -12.16 3.64 15.69
CA ARG A 82 -12.52 3.17 14.36
C ARG A 82 -11.29 2.86 13.50
N LEU A 83 -10.26 3.69 13.55
CA LEU A 83 -9.01 3.44 12.84
C LEU A 83 -8.33 2.17 13.35
N GLU A 84 -8.30 1.93 14.66
CA GLU A 84 -7.79 0.67 15.23
C GLU A 84 -8.57 -0.54 14.72
N ALA A 85 -9.89 -0.46 14.66
CA ALA A 85 -10.72 -1.54 14.11
C ALA A 85 -10.42 -1.79 12.61
N ILE A 86 -10.18 -0.73 11.84
CA ILE A 86 -9.75 -0.84 10.43
C ILE A 86 -8.39 -1.52 10.34
N LEU A 87 -7.41 -1.11 11.15
CA LEU A 87 -6.07 -1.71 11.16
C LEU A 87 -6.10 -3.18 11.64
N ALA A 88 -7.00 -3.53 12.56
CA ALA A 88 -7.24 -4.92 12.92
C ALA A 88 -7.81 -5.74 11.75
N GLY A 89 -8.71 -5.16 10.97
CA GLY A 89 -9.22 -5.77 9.73
C GLY A 89 -8.14 -6.00 8.68
N TYR A 90 -7.20 -5.07 8.52
CA TYR A 90 -6.03 -5.27 7.66
C TYR A 90 -5.17 -6.45 8.15
N LEU A 91 -4.86 -6.49 9.44
CA LEU A 91 -4.06 -7.58 9.99
C LEU A 91 -4.75 -8.94 9.79
N ALA A 92 -6.06 -9.03 10.03
CA ALA A 92 -6.83 -10.26 9.80
C ALA A 92 -6.77 -10.73 8.33
N ALA A 93 -6.53 -9.82 7.39
CA ALA A 93 -6.31 -10.13 5.98
C ALA A 93 -4.85 -10.46 5.62
N GLY A 94 -3.93 -10.52 6.58
CA GLY A 94 -2.50 -10.77 6.35
C GLY A 94 -1.68 -9.51 6.02
N ILE A 95 -2.30 -8.33 6.15
CA ILE A 95 -1.67 -7.04 5.86
C ILE A 95 -1.17 -6.46 7.18
N THR A 96 0.13 -6.50 7.40
CA THR A 96 0.76 -6.11 8.67
C THR A 96 1.10 -4.63 8.75
N THR A 97 1.11 -3.94 7.61
CA THR A 97 1.50 -2.53 7.54
C THR A 97 0.63 -1.76 6.55
N VAL A 98 0.29 -0.53 6.91
CA VAL A 98 -0.58 0.35 6.14
C VAL A 98 0.08 1.73 6.00
N LEU A 99 0.08 2.28 4.78
CA LEU A 99 0.51 3.65 4.49
C LEU A 99 -0.72 4.54 4.26
N GLU A 100 -0.96 5.47 5.19
CA GLU A 100 -1.98 6.53 5.07
C GLU A 100 -1.39 7.73 4.32
N LEU A 101 -1.92 8.02 3.13
CA LEU A 101 -1.37 9.02 2.22
C LEU A 101 -2.12 10.37 2.25
N GLY A 102 -2.83 10.69 3.29
CA GLY A 102 -3.52 11.98 3.40
C GLY A 102 -4.55 12.01 4.50
N GLY A 103 -4.12 11.93 5.75
CA GLY A 103 -4.95 11.95 6.95
C GLY A 103 -4.80 13.21 7.80
N PRO A 104 -5.71 13.43 8.76
CA PRO A 104 -5.58 14.48 9.75
C PRO A 104 -4.43 14.16 10.71
N LEU A 105 -3.46 15.07 10.80
CA LEU A 105 -2.22 14.87 11.54
C LEU A 105 -2.44 14.55 13.03
N ASP A 106 -3.41 15.20 13.65
CA ASP A 106 -3.74 15.02 15.07
C ASP A 106 -4.29 13.63 15.37
N ILE A 107 -5.13 13.07 14.50
CA ILE A 107 -5.73 11.75 14.67
C ILE A 107 -4.67 10.67 14.46
N ASP A 108 -3.91 10.75 13.35
CA ASP A 108 -2.84 9.80 13.04
C ASP A 108 -1.74 9.85 14.11
N GLY A 109 -1.39 11.04 14.59
CA GLY A 109 -0.43 11.23 15.67
C GLY A 109 -0.86 10.61 17.00
N ARG A 110 -2.15 10.72 17.37
CA ARG A 110 -2.70 10.06 18.57
C ARG A 110 -2.66 8.54 18.47
N LEU A 111 -3.01 8.01 17.31
CA LEU A 111 -2.96 6.56 17.07
C LEU A 111 -1.51 6.05 17.16
N ARG A 112 -0.56 6.74 16.53
CA ARG A 112 0.87 6.43 16.63
C ARG A 112 1.37 6.46 18.09
N GLU A 113 1.05 7.50 18.86
CA GLU A 113 1.48 7.60 20.26
C GLU A 113 0.93 6.46 21.11
N ARG A 114 -0.31 6.05 20.87
CA ARG A 114 -0.91 4.90 21.51
C ARG A 114 -0.17 3.59 21.13
N HIS A 115 0.15 3.39 19.86
CA HIS A 115 0.89 2.22 19.40
C HIS A 115 2.35 2.21 19.87
N ARG A 116 2.97 3.37 20.05
CA ARG A 116 4.33 3.50 20.60
C ARG A 116 4.40 3.08 22.06
N THR A 117 3.38 3.41 22.86
CA THR A 117 3.31 3.04 24.28
C THR A 117 2.85 1.60 24.49
N THR A 118 2.03 1.09 23.59
CA THR A 118 1.49 -0.28 23.62
C THR A 118 1.45 -0.81 22.18
N PRO A 119 2.56 -1.39 21.69
CA PRO A 119 2.60 -1.93 20.33
C PRO A 119 1.47 -2.94 20.11
N PRO A 120 0.61 -2.75 19.11
CA PRO A 120 -0.52 -3.62 18.89
C PRO A 120 -0.04 -4.94 18.27
N THR A 121 -0.38 -6.05 18.91
CA THR A 121 -0.25 -7.37 18.29
C THR A 121 -1.49 -7.74 17.47
N GLY A 122 -2.61 -7.06 17.69
CA GLY A 122 -3.90 -7.28 17.05
C GLY A 122 -4.28 -6.28 15.94
N ALA A 123 -3.36 -5.43 15.49
CA ALA A 123 -3.60 -4.44 14.44
C ALA A 123 -2.36 -4.25 13.55
N ALA A 124 -2.58 -3.83 12.29
CA ALA A 124 -1.49 -3.46 11.38
C ALA A 124 -0.75 -2.21 11.87
N GLU A 125 0.54 -2.09 11.53
CA GLU A 125 1.33 -0.87 11.72
C GLU A 125 0.83 0.24 10.83
N LEU A 126 0.84 1.48 11.33
CA LEU A 126 0.49 2.66 10.57
C LEU A 126 1.72 3.55 10.36
N PHE A 127 2.08 3.77 9.10
CA PHE A 127 2.93 4.89 8.68
C PHE A 127 2.08 5.91 7.93
N PHE A 128 2.32 7.20 8.12
CA PHE A 128 1.46 8.23 7.53
C PHE A 128 2.19 9.49 7.07
N ALA A 129 1.59 10.13 6.05
CA ALA A 129 2.06 11.39 5.50
C ALA A 129 1.53 12.61 6.26
N GLY A 130 0.42 12.47 7.01
CA GLY A 130 -0.36 13.62 7.43
C GLY A 130 -1.04 14.32 6.25
N PRO A 131 -1.35 15.64 6.34
CA PRO A 131 -2.01 16.36 5.27
C PRO A 131 -1.21 16.39 3.97
N SER A 132 -1.85 16.11 2.83
CA SER A 132 -1.21 16.16 1.52
C SER A 132 -0.95 17.60 1.06
N PHE A 133 0.17 17.85 0.40
CA PHE A 133 0.44 19.16 -0.21
C PHE A 133 -0.25 19.29 -1.57
N THR A 134 -0.92 20.43 -1.79
CA THR A 134 -1.63 20.73 -3.04
C THR A 134 -1.52 22.24 -3.38
N GLY A 135 -1.96 22.63 -4.59
CA GLY A 135 -2.11 24.04 -4.97
C GLY A 135 -3.23 24.73 -4.20
N ILE A 136 -3.33 26.04 -4.31
CA ILE A 136 -4.40 26.82 -3.69
C ILE A 136 -5.75 26.37 -4.26
N ASN A 137 -6.70 26.00 -3.41
CA ASN A 137 -7.96 25.36 -3.80
C ASN A 137 -7.81 24.09 -4.65
N GLY A 138 -6.62 23.48 -4.63
CA GLY A 138 -6.29 22.31 -5.45
C GLY A 138 -7.05 21.07 -5.05
N TRP A 139 -6.88 20.01 -5.85
CA TRP A 139 -7.40 18.69 -5.52
C TRP A 139 -6.83 18.20 -4.17
N PRO A 140 -7.58 17.59 -3.23
CA PRO A 140 -8.96 17.13 -3.33
C PRO A 140 -10.01 18.11 -2.74
N LEU A 141 -9.71 19.38 -2.50
CA LEU A 141 -10.66 20.33 -1.89
C LEU A 141 -11.91 20.53 -2.76
N ALA A 142 -11.78 20.38 -4.07
CA ALA A 142 -12.92 20.37 -4.99
C ALA A 142 -13.97 19.32 -4.63
N LEU A 143 -13.58 18.22 -3.95
CA LEU A 143 -14.50 17.14 -3.56
C LEU A 143 -15.15 17.35 -2.20
N HIS A 144 -14.42 17.83 -1.19
CA HIS A 144 -14.91 17.70 0.19
C HIS A 144 -14.63 18.89 1.11
N GLN A 145 -14.02 19.96 0.65
CA GLN A 145 -13.77 21.20 1.44
C GLN A 145 -13.14 20.95 2.84
N ASN A 146 -12.45 19.81 3.02
CA ASN A 146 -11.83 19.46 4.29
C ASN A 146 -10.35 19.87 4.31
N HIS A 147 -10.09 21.08 4.79
CA HIS A 147 -8.74 21.64 4.87
C HIS A 147 -7.82 20.94 5.89
N SER A 148 -8.33 20.08 6.78
CA SER A 148 -7.47 19.30 7.68
C SER A 148 -6.67 18.21 6.96
N LEU A 149 -7.10 17.83 5.73
CA LEU A 149 -6.47 16.79 4.93
C LEU A 149 -5.42 17.33 3.95
N VAL A 150 -5.26 18.66 3.87
CA VAL A 150 -4.37 19.29 2.89
C VAL A 150 -3.54 20.43 3.47
N ARG A 151 -2.42 20.71 2.81
CA ARG A 151 -1.56 21.88 2.98
C ARG A 151 -1.50 22.61 1.64
N GLU A 152 -2.15 23.76 1.55
CA GLU A 152 -2.21 24.55 0.32
C GLU A 152 -0.96 25.41 0.19
N ALA A 153 -0.16 25.18 -0.86
CA ALA A 153 1.08 25.90 -1.11
C ALA A 153 1.05 26.62 -2.47
N GLY A 154 1.06 27.94 -2.44
CA GLY A 154 1.08 28.79 -3.64
C GLY A 154 2.48 29.15 -4.13
N ASP A 155 3.53 28.93 -3.34
CA ASP A 155 4.91 29.27 -3.65
C ASP A 155 5.92 28.38 -2.91
N ALA A 156 7.18 28.46 -3.34
CA ALA A 156 8.27 27.61 -2.84
C ALA A 156 8.63 27.87 -1.36
N GLU A 157 8.57 29.13 -0.90
CA GLU A 157 8.92 29.49 0.47
C GLU A 157 7.90 28.96 1.45
N THR A 158 6.63 29.18 1.15
CA THR A 158 5.49 28.65 1.91
C THR A 158 5.53 27.14 1.97
N ALA A 159 5.72 26.47 0.81
CA ALA A 159 5.82 25.03 0.72
C ALA A 159 6.95 24.45 1.61
N ARG A 160 8.17 25.03 1.52
CA ARG A 160 9.30 24.63 2.35
C ARG A 160 9.01 24.79 3.83
N ARG A 161 8.47 25.91 4.25
CA ARG A 161 8.13 26.18 5.67
C ARG A 161 7.15 25.15 6.19
N MET A 162 6.09 24.84 5.43
CA MET A 162 5.08 23.85 5.81
C MET A 162 5.65 22.43 5.98
N VAL A 163 6.62 22.01 5.16
CA VAL A 163 7.30 20.72 5.33
C VAL A 163 8.10 20.70 6.65
N LEU A 164 8.78 21.80 6.98
CA LEU A 164 9.54 21.89 8.22
C LEU A 164 8.65 21.86 9.47
N GLU A 165 7.43 22.38 9.40
CA GLU A 165 6.42 22.28 10.46
C GLU A 165 5.95 20.83 10.73
N LEU A 166 6.08 19.91 9.76
CA LEU A 166 5.74 18.48 9.88
C LEU A 166 6.94 17.62 10.35
N GLU A 167 8.07 18.22 10.68
CA GLU A 167 9.27 17.49 11.11
C GLU A 167 8.99 16.68 12.39
N GLY A 168 9.34 15.37 12.34
CA GLY A 168 9.14 14.43 13.46
C GLY A 168 7.72 13.88 13.60
N GLU A 169 6.73 14.47 12.93
CA GLU A 169 5.34 14.06 13.08
C GLU A 169 4.87 13.06 12.02
N THR A 170 5.51 13.03 10.83
CA THR A 170 5.14 12.16 9.71
C THR A 170 6.28 11.23 9.32
N ASP A 171 6.00 10.14 8.58
CA ASP A 171 7.01 9.20 8.11
C ASP A 171 7.54 9.56 6.73
N PHE A 172 6.70 10.14 5.89
CA PHE A 172 6.97 10.56 4.53
C PHE A 172 6.10 11.77 4.19
N VAL A 173 6.21 12.30 2.98
CA VAL A 173 5.42 13.43 2.49
C VAL A 173 4.60 13.00 1.29
N LYS A 174 3.34 13.43 1.20
CA LYS A 174 2.47 13.25 0.03
C LYS A 174 2.22 14.59 -0.64
N CYS A 175 2.40 14.61 -1.97
CA CYS A 175 2.00 15.73 -2.82
C CYS A 175 0.90 15.30 -3.79
N ILE A 176 0.02 16.23 -4.12
CA ILE A 176 -0.96 16.13 -5.20
C ILE A 176 -0.52 17.10 -6.29
N TYR A 177 -0.03 16.54 -7.39
CA TYR A 177 0.54 17.28 -8.52
C TYR A 177 -0.24 16.93 -9.78
N ASP A 178 -1.50 17.35 -9.79
CA ASP A 178 -2.48 17.01 -10.81
C ASP A 178 -2.61 18.15 -11.82
N GLY A 179 -2.34 17.85 -13.08
CA GLY A 179 -2.46 18.76 -14.21
C GLY A 179 -3.57 18.36 -15.19
N GLU A 180 -4.54 17.54 -14.75
CA GLU A 180 -5.67 17.13 -15.58
C GLU A 180 -6.45 18.36 -16.10
N PRO A 181 -6.86 18.39 -17.39
CA PRO A 181 -7.65 19.47 -17.93
C PRO A 181 -8.96 19.68 -17.18
N GLY A 182 -9.20 20.89 -16.68
CA GLY A 182 -10.36 21.23 -15.86
C GLY A 182 -10.22 20.92 -14.37
N ALA A 183 -9.06 20.39 -13.95
CA ALA A 183 -8.73 20.27 -12.53
C ALA A 183 -8.57 21.66 -11.86
N PRO A 184 -8.71 21.73 -10.52
CA PRO A 184 -8.35 22.91 -9.74
C PRO A 184 -6.88 23.32 -9.93
N ASP A 185 -6.49 24.44 -9.35
CA ASP A 185 -5.13 24.97 -9.47
C ASP A 185 -4.08 23.92 -9.02
N LYS A 186 -3.24 23.54 -9.98
CA LYS A 186 -2.13 22.60 -9.75
C LYS A 186 -1.11 23.21 -8.78
N LEU A 187 -0.51 22.39 -7.93
CA LEU A 187 0.64 22.78 -7.11
C LEU A 187 1.74 23.39 -8.01
N PRO A 188 2.26 24.61 -7.74
CA PRO A 188 3.31 25.17 -8.55
C PRO A 188 4.57 24.29 -8.57
N ARG A 189 5.21 24.12 -9.74
CA ARG A 189 6.43 23.31 -9.88
C ARG A 189 7.53 23.72 -8.90
N ALA A 190 7.73 25.02 -8.69
CA ALA A 190 8.70 25.52 -7.73
C ALA A 190 8.35 25.12 -6.28
N ALA A 191 7.05 25.04 -5.95
CA ALA A 191 6.61 24.55 -4.64
C ALA A 191 6.87 23.05 -4.48
N LEU A 192 6.59 22.23 -5.51
CA LEU A 192 6.93 20.79 -5.50
C LEU A 192 8.43 20.57 -5.30
N GLN A 193 9.29 21.28 -6.04
CA GLN A 193 10.76 21.20 -5.88
C GLN A 193 11.19 21.58 -4.47
N ALA A 194 10.61 22.60 -3.87
CA ALA A 194 10.88 23.04 -2.51
C ALA A 194 10.45 22.00 -1.46
N ILE A 195 9.29 21.34 -1.67
CA ILE A 195 8.79 20.25 -0.82
C ILE A 195 9.76 19.08 -0.87
N VAL A 196 10.10 18.59 -2.07
CA VAL A 196 10.99 17.44 -2.25
C VAL A 196 12.34 17.72 -1.59
N LYS A 197 12.95 18.88 -1.86
CA LYS A 197 14.21 19.26 -1.26
C LYS A 197 14.14 19.29 0.28
N ALA A 198 13.12 19.92 0.84
CA ALA A 198 12.96 20.02 2.29
C ALA A 198 12.71 18.66 2.96
N ALA A 199 11.92 17.79 2.32
CA ALA A 199 11.66 16.43 2.80
C ALA A 199 12.94 15.59 2.77
N HIS A 200 13.71 15.63 1.68
CA HIS A 200 14.98 14.90 1.56
C HIS A 200 16.03 15.38 2.55
N GLU A 201 16.12 16.68 2.84
CA GLU A 201 16.98 17.24 3.91
C GLU A 201 16.64 16.64 5.29
N ARG A 202 15.46 16.08 5.46
CA ARG A 202 14.95 15.42 6.68
C ARG A 202 14.91 13.89 6.57
N GLY A 203 15.48 13.31 5.52
CA GLY A 203 15.48 11.87 5.29
C GLY A 203 14.12 11.26 4.97
N LYS A 204 13.12 12.09 4.58
CA LYS A 204 11.77 11.65 4.22
C LYS A 204 11.62 11.51 2.73
N SER A 205 10.91 10.49 2.29
CA SER A 205 10.50 10.30 0.90
C SER A 205 9.31 11.20 0.55
N VAL A 206 9.17 11.50 -0.74
CA VAL A 206 8.04 12.25 -1.29
C VAL A 206 7.30 11.38 -2.31
N LEU A 207 6.03 11.08 -2.03
CA LEU A 207 5.14 10.31 -2.88
C LEU A 207 4.19 11.29 -3.60
N VAL A 208 4.12 11.20 -4.92
CA VAL A 208 3.44 12.23 -5.73
C VAL A 208 2.28 11.63 -6.53
N HIS A 209 1.06 12.07 -6.22
CA HIS A 209 -0.11 11.84 -7.06
C HIS A 209 0.03 12.64 -8.36
N ILE A 210 -0.26 12.02 -9.48
CA ILE A 210 -0.19 12.61 -10.82
C ILE A 210 -1.45 12.25 -11.64
N ALA A 211 -1.67 12.99 -12.72
CA ALA A 211 -2.68 12.66 -13.72
C ALA A 211 -2.08 12.33 -15.08
N THR A 212 -1.09 13.07 -15.55
CA THR A 212 -0.58 12.99 -16.92
C THR A 212 0.89 12.56 -16.98
N LYS A 213 1.38 12.14 -18.16
CA LYS A 213 2.80 11.90 -18.42
C LYS A 213 3.66 13.12 -18.05
N ARG A 214 3.19 14.33 -18.40
CA ARG A 214 3.91 15.56 -18.06
C ARG A 214 4.06 15.76 -16.55
N ASP A 215 3.03 15.40 -15.77
CA ASP A 215 3.13 15.48 -14.31
C ASP A 215 4.20 14.53 -13.78
N ILE A 216 4.32 13.33 -14.37
CA ILE A 216 5.37 12.36 -14.04
C ILE A 216 6.75 12.94 -14.31
N GLU A 217 6.97 13.49 -15.53
CA GLU A 217 8.24 14.08 -15.92
C GLU A 217 8.65 15.22 -14.97
N GLU A 218 7.73 16.12 -14.64
CA GLU A 218 7.97 17.24 -13.73
C GLU A 218 8.18 16.77 -12.27
N ALA A 219 7.50 15.71 -11.82
CA ALA A 219 7.66 15.15 -10.48
C ALA A 219 9.00 14.42 -10.33
N VAL A 220 9.40 13.65 -11.33
CA VAL A 220 10.70 12.96 -11.37
C VAL A 220 11.84 13.97 -11.43
N ASP A 221 11.73 15.04 -12.25
CA ASP A 221 12.70 16.14 -12.30
C ASP A 221 12.83 16.86 -10.94
N ALA A 222 11.75 16.97 -10.18
CA ALA A 222 11.78 17.50 -8.82
C ALA A 222 12.43 16.55 -7.81
N GLY A 223 12.61 15.27 -8.16
CA GLY A 223 13.19 14.22 -7.31
C GLY A 223 12.17 13.41 -6.51
N ALA A 224 10.95 13.23 -7.01
CA ALA A 224 9.94 12.36 -6.38
C ALA A 224 10.47 10.94 -6.16
N ASP A 225 10.21 10.35 -5.00
CA ASP A 225 10.64 8.98 -4.69
C ASP A 225 9.64 7.94 -5.23
N CYS A 226 8.35 8.28 -5.33
CA CYS A 226 7.32 7.41 -5.87
C CYS A 226 6.28 8.20 -6.66
N ILE A 227 5.91 7.68 -7.83
CA ILE A 227 4.76 8.15 -8.61
C ILE A 227 3.55 7.29 -8.25
N GLU A 228 2.48 7.95 -7.84
CA GLU A 228 1.24 7.32 -7.45
C GLU A 228 0.21 7.47 -8.58
N HIS A 229 -0.45 6.39 -8.91
CA HIS A 229 -1.48 6.21 -9.92
C HIS A 229 -0.96 5.92 -11.34
N ALA A 230 -1.73 5.09 -12.04
CA ALA A 230 -1.64 5.00 -13.49
C ALA A 230 -1.99 6.37 -14.09
N PHE A 231 -1.30 6.80 -15.15
CA PHE A 231 -1.56 8.11 -15.77
C PHE A 231 -2.63 8.05 -16.87
N ILE A 232 -3.17 9.21 -17.25
CA ILE A 232 -4.11 9.38 -18.35
C ILE A 232 -3.29 9.56 -19.62
N PRO A 233 -3.39 8.64 -20.61
CA PRO A 233 -2.65 8.79 -21.86
C PRO A 233 -3.32 9.82 -22.78
N GLU A 234 -2.54 10.50 -23.62
CA GLU A 234 -3.07 11.33 -24.72
C GLU A 234 -3.76 10.45 -25.77
N ASN A 235 -3.16 9.29 -26.07
CA ASN A 235 -3.74 8.30 -26.97
C ASN A 235 -3.78 6.92 -26.28
N PRO A 236 -4.97 6.45 -25.86
CA PRO A 236 -5.08 5.17 -25.15
C PRO A 236 -4.78 3.93 -26.01
N ASP A 237 -4.73 4.05 -27.33
CA ASP A 237 -4.42 2.94 -28.23
C ASP A 237 -2.92 2.80 -28.49
N ASP A 238 -2.12 3.83 -28.17
CA ASP A 238 -0.66 3.86 -28.33
C ASP A 238 0.04 3.70 -26.96
N LEU A 239 1.09 2.90 -26.89
CA LEU A 239 1.85 2.63 -25.66
C LEU A 239 3.20 3.35 -25.61
N THR A 240 3.51 4.21 -26.59
CA THR A 240 4.77 4.98 -26.63
C THR A 240 4.96 5.83 -25.37
N GLU A 241 3.89 6.45 -24.86
CA GLU A 241 3.98 7.19 -23.59
C GLU A 241 4.33 6.28 -22.40
N ALA A 242 3.86 5.04 -22.40
CA ALA A 242 4.20 4.07 -21.35
C ALA A 242 5.67 3.63 -21.45
N GLU A 243 6.21 3.50 -22.67
CA GLU A 243 7.64 3.21 -22.90
C GLU A 243 8.52 4.35 -22.40
N ASP A 244 8.20 5.59 -22.76
CA ASP A 244 8.93 6.79 -22.30
C ASP A 244 8.91 6.91 -20.76
N VAL A 245 7.75 6.71 -20.15
CA VAL A 245 7.60 6.76 -18.68
C VAL A 245 8.37 5.63 -18.01
N ALA A 246 8.34 4.43 -18.58
CA ALA A 246 9.07 3.28 -18.06
C ALA A 246 10.59 3.52 -18.06
N ASP A 247 11.13 4.03 -19.17
CA ASP A 247 12.55 4.38 -19.29
C ASP A 247 12.94 5.46 -18.27
N LEU A 248 12.10 6.49 -18.10
CA LEU A 248 12.33 7.56 -17.13
C LEU A 248 12.36 7.02 -15.70
N LEU A 249 11.35 6.25 -15.29
CA LEU A 249 11.25 5.71 -13.93
C LEU A 249 12.36 4.70 -13.62
N ALA A 250 12.69 3.84 -14.58
CA ALA A 250 13.77 2.86 -14.44
C ALA A 250 15.14 3.55 -14.29
N SER A 251 15.42 4.56 -15.14
CA SER A 251 16.71 5.28 -15.12
C SER A 251 16.94 6.09 -13.84
N THR A 252 15.86 6.56 -13.21
CA THR A 252 15.92 7.34 -11.95
C THR A 252 15.76 6.48 -10.69
N GLY A 253 15.29 5.24 -10.84
CA GLY A 253 14.98 4.35 -9.72
C GLY A 253 13.73 4.77 -8.93
N THR A 254 12.89 5.63 -9.51
CA THR A 254 11.64 6.10 -8.92
C THR A 254 10.63 4.95 -8.86
N TYR A 255 9.95 4.78 -7.71
CA TYR A 255 8.91 3.76 -7.55
C TYR A 255 7.64 4.14 -8.29
N PHE A 256 6.87 3.13 -8.70
CA PHE A 256 5.58 3.32 -9.37
C PHE A 256 4.47 2.52 -8.69
N SER A 257 3.43 3.20 -8.22
CA SER A 257 2.23 2.63 -7.60
C SER A 257 1.03 2.84 -8.51
N PRO A 258 0.63 1.87 -9.35
CA PRO A 258 -0.40 2.07 -10.37
C PRO A 258 -1.81 2.24 -9.80
N THR A 259 -2.08 1.72 -8.60
CA THR A 259 -3.38 1.76 -7.92
C THR A 259 -4.55 1.35 -8.83
N LEU A 260 -4.41 0.24 -9.54
CA LEU A 260 -5.38 -0.23 -10.53
C LEU A 260 -6.77 -0.47 -9.91
N ALA A 261 -6.80 -0.93 -8.65
CA ALA A 261 -8.04 -1.26 -7.96
C ALA A 261 -8.99 -0.07 -7.80
N VAL A 262 -8.48 1.16 -7.53
CA VAL A 262 -9.35 2.34 -7.42
C VAL A 262 -9.98 2.71 -8.76
N PHE A 263 -9.22 2.65 -9.85
CA PHE A 263 -9.75 2.97 -11.18
C PHE A 263 -10.75 1.92 -11.66
N GLU A 264 -10.51 0.64 -11.35
CA GLU A 264 -11.49 -0.40 -11.62
C GLU A 264 -12.79 -0.16 -10.84
N GLN A 265 -12.72 0.15 -9.53
CA GLN A 265 -13.89 0.43 -8.70
C GLN A 265 -14.67 1.65 -9.21
N LEU A 266 -13.99 2.75 -9.52
CA LEU A 266 -14.60 3.96 -10.06
C LEU A 266 -15.33 3.68 -11.38
N GLY A 267 -14.65 3.01 -12.30
CA GLY A 267 -15.17 2.71 -13.63
C GLY A 267 -16.24 1.62 -13.64
N ARG A 268 -16.32 0.78 -12.62
CA ARG A 268 -17.29 -0.31 -12.44
C ARG A 268 -18.37 0.01 -11.41
N SER A 269 -18.46 1.24 -10.93
CA SER A 269 -19.50 1.65 -9.99
C SER A 269 -20.90 1.34 -10.58
N GLY A 270 -21.76 0.68 -9.79
CA GLY A 270 -23.10 0.21 -10.23
C GLY A 270 -23.12 -1.11 -11.00
N ASP A 271 -21.97 -1.68 -11.36
CA ASP A 271 -21.90 -2.96 -12.10
C ASP A 271 -22.03 -4.17 -11.16
N LYS A 272 -23.26 -4.72 -11.07
CA LYS A 272 -23.54 -5.92 -10.26
C LYS A 272 -22.82 -7.18 -10.76
N THR A 273 -22.52 -7.26 -12.07
CA THR A 273 -21.79 -8.40 -12.64
C THR A 273 -20.34 -8.39 -12.16
N TYR A 274 -19.74 -7.20 -12.04
CA TYR A 274 -18.44 -7.01 -11.44
C TYR A 274 -18.41 -7.49 -9.98
N LEU A 275 -19.37 -7.10 -9.15
CA LEU A 275 -19.45 -7.57 -7.75
C LEU A 275 -19.57 -9.09 -7.66
N ALA A 276 -20.40 -9.71 -8.53
CA ALA A 276 -20.52 -11.17 -8.58
C ALA A 276 -19.20 -11.84 -8.99
N GLY A 277 -18.41 -11.20 -9.85
CA GLY A 277 -17.06 -11.61 -10.21
C GLY A 277 -16.11 -11.60 -9.00
N LEU A 278 -16.07 -10.51 -8.25
CA LEU A 278 -15.24 -10.39 -7.04
C LEU A 278 -15.58 -11.47 -5.99
N ALA A 279 -16.88 -11.80 -5.84
CA ALA A 279 -17.30 -12.87 -4.92
C ALA A 279 -16.89 -14.26 -5.41
N ARG A 280 -17.00 -14.52 -6.71
CA ARG A 280 -16.54 -15.78 -7.33
C ARG A 280 -15.03 -15.99 -7.11
N ASP A 281 -14.25 -14.91 -7.17
CA ASP A 281 -12.81 -14.92 -6.97
C ASP A 281 -12.40 -14.88 -5.48
N ALA A 282 -13.40 -14.85 -4.57
CA ALA A 282 -13.25 -14.77 -3.11
C ALA A 282 -12.52 -13.50 -2.61
N ILE A 283 -12.58 -12.41 -3.37
CA ILE A 283 -12.10 -11.09 -2.94
C ILE A 283 -13.04 -10.47 -1.91
N ILE A 284 -14.35 -10.65 -2.11
CA ILE A 284 -15.41 -10.29 -1.18
C ILE A 284 -16.31 -11.49 -0.93
N SER A 285 -16.97 -11.54 0.21
CA SER A 285 -17.92 -12.60 0.51
C SER A 285 -19.25 -12.43 -0.25
N PRO A 286 -20.03 -13.50 -0.48
CA PRO A 286 -21.39 -13.39 -1.04
C PRO A 286 -22.31 -12.47 -0.23
N GLY A 287 -22.14 -12.37 1.09
CA GLY A 287 -22.87 -11.46 1.95
C GLY A 287 -22.55 -10.00 1.65
N GLU A 288 -21.28 -9.68 1.42
CA GLU A 288 -20.83 -8.33 1.06
C GLU A 288 -21.39 -7.87 -0.29
N VAL A 289 -21.61 -8.77 -1.25
CA VAL A 289 -22.24 -8.43 -2.55
C VAL A 289 -23.59 -7.76 -2.36
N ALA A 290 -24.46 -8.36 -1.54
CA ALA A 290 -25.81 -7.82 -1.29
C ALA A 290 -25.74 -6.49 -0.52
N GLU A 291 -24.86 -6.41 0.47
CA GLU A 291 -24.64 -5.18 1.23
C GLU A 291 -24.14 -4.04 0.35
N ILE A 292 -23.08 -4.27 -0.45
CA ILE A 292 -22.49 -3.28 -1.36
C ILE A 292 -23.53 -2.83 -2.38
N ALA A 293 -24.26 -3.76 -3.01
CA ALA A 293 -25.26 -3.46 -4.02
C ALA A 293 -26.44 -2.64 -3.46
N SER A 294 -26.67 -2.67 -2.15
CA SER A 294 -27.71 -1.88 -1.48
C SER A 294 -27.26 -0.45 -1.12
N ARG A 295 -25.96 -0.17 -1.15
CA ARG A 295 -25.43 1.14 -0.76
C ARG A 295 -25.72 2.18 -1.86
N PRO A 296 -26.28 3.37 -1.53
CA PRO A 296 -26.50 4.42 -2.53
C PRO A 296 -25.19 4.82 -3.26
N ALA A 297 -24.08 4.81 -2.55
CA ALA A 297 -22.75 5.16 -3.10
C ALA A 297 -22.28 4.20 -4.21
N PHE A 298 -22.76 2.94 -4.24
CA PHE A 298 -22.38 1.98 -5.27
C PHE A 298 -22.88 2.36 -6.67
N GLY A 299 -24.07 2.97 -6.76
CA GLY A 299 -24.65 3.40 -8.04
C GLY A 299 -24.49 4.88 -8.35
N ALA A 300 -23.89 5.66 -7.42
CA ALA A 300 -23.71 7.08 -7.62
C ALA A 300 -22.53 7.36 -8.58
N PRO A 301 -22.69 8.25 -9.58
CA PRO A 301 -21.57 8.71 -10.38
C PRO A 301 -20.56 9.43 -9.46
N PHE A 302 -19.30 9.09 -9.62
CA PHE A 302 -18.25 9.78 -8.88
C PHE A 302 -17.98 11.14 -9.55
N PRO A 303 -18.14 12.26 -8.83
CA PRO A 303 -17.91 13.58 -9.41
C PRO A 303 -16.48 13.67 -10.00
N HIS A 304 -16.31 14.28 -11.14
CA HIS A 304 -15.03 14.48 -11.83
C HIS A 304 -14.32 13.22 -12.34
N HIS A 305 -14.91 12.03 -12.23
CA HIS A 305 -14.35 10.78 -12.78
C HIS A 305 -15.41 10.04 -13.60
N PRO A 306 -15.67 10.45 -14.86
CA PRO A 306 -16.59 9.72 -15.74
C PRO A 306 -16.16 8.26 -15.90
N ALA A 307 -17.10 7.33 -15.71
CA ALA A 307 -16.79 5.89 -15.67
C ALA A 307 -16.06 5.40 -16.93
N ALA A 308 -16.41 5.92 -18.11
CA ALA A 308 -15.78 5.53 -19.36
C ALA A 308 -14.30 5.97 -19.44
N GLU A 309 -13.98 7.17 -19.01
CA GLU A 309 -12.62 7.72 -18.99
C GLU A 309 -11.77 6.99 -17.94
N THR A 310 -12.36 6.76 -16.77
CA THR A 310 -11.71 6.00 -15.69
C THR A 310 -11.40 4.56 -16.11
N LEU A 311 -12.31 3.90 -16.84
CA LEU A 311 -12.04 2.58 -17.41
C LEU A 311 -10.97 2.61 -18.50
N THR A 312 -10.85 3.69 -19.25
CA THR A 312 -9.78 3.88 -20.23
C THR A 312 -8.43 3.99 -19.52
N ARG A 313 -8.33 4.81 -18.47
CA ARG A 313 -7.15 4.92 -17.61
C ARG A 313 -6.77 3.57 -16.98
N PHE A 314 -7.76 2.85 -16.43
CA PHE A 314 -7.56 1.51 -15.89
C PHE A 314 -6.98 0.54 -16.92
N ARG A 315 -7.60 0.44 -18.12
CA ARG A 315 -7.15 -0.47 -19.18
C ARG A 315 -5.76 -0.11 -19.69
N TYR A 316 -5.46 1.17 -19.78
CA TYR A 316 -4.13 1.64 -20.16
C TYR A 316 -3.09 1.25 -19.10
N GLY A 317 -3.38 1.46 -17.81
CA GLY A 317 -2.53 1.03 -16.69
C GLY A 317 -2.25 -0.47 -16.71
N VAL A 318 -3.27 -1.31 -16.96
CA VAL A 318 -3.09 -2.76 -17.12
C VAL A 318 -2.18 -3.10 -18.30
N ARG A 319 -2.36 -2.45 -19.45
CA ARG A 319 -1.54 -2.69 -20.66
C ARG A 319 -0.11 -2.18 -20.55
N SER A 320 0.12 -1.12 -19.80
CA SER A 320 1.46 -0.54 -19.60
C SER A 320 2.28 -1.27 -18.54
N LEU A 321 1.65 -2.06 -17.66
CA LEU A 321 2.35 -2.73 -16.55
C LEU A 321 3.48 -3.68 -17.03
N PRO A 322 3.30 -4.53 -18.07
CA PRO A 322 4.41 -5.34 -18.60
C PRO A 322 5.58 -4.50 -19.11
N ILE A 323 5.32 -3.34 -19.73
CA ILE A 323 6.34 -2.41 -20.20
C ILE A 323 7.15 -1.88 -19.03
N MET A 324 6.46 -1.41 -17.97
CA MET A 324 7.10 -0.95 -16.74
C MET A 324 7.98 -2.03 -16.10
N ARG A 325 7.46 -3.26 -16.00
CA ARG A 325 8.21 -4.43 -15.49
C ARG A 325 9.45 -4.70 -16.33
N ASP A 326 9.31 -4.80 -17.65
CA ASP A 326 10.39 -5.19 -18.56
C ASP A 326 11.49 -4.14 -18.63
N ALA A 327 11.18 -2.87 -18.41
CA ALA A 327 12.13 -1.78 -18.23
C ALA A 327 12.82 -1.81 -16.85
N GLY A 328 12.35 -2.62 -15.89
CA GLY A 328 12.92 -2.72 -14.56
C GLY A 328 12.41 -1.68 -13.56
N VAL A 329 11.23 -1.07 -13.81
CA VAL A 329 10.58 -0.15 -12.89
C VAL A 329 10.20 -0.89 -11.61
N LYS A 330 10.49 -0.31 -10.45
CA LYS A 330 10.09 -0.83 -9.15
C LYS A 330 8.60 -0.58 -8.90
N ILE A 331 7.77 -1.54 -9.27
CA ILE A 331 6.32 -1.47 -9.08
C ILE A 331 6.00 -1.77 -7.61
N VAL A 332 5.13 -0.97 -6.98
CA VAL A 332 4.65 -1.15 -5.61
C VAL A 332 3.13 -1.34 -5.58
N ALA A 333 2.66 -2.14 -4.64
CA ALA A 333 1.24 -2.40 -4.46
C ALA A 333 0.61 -1.39 -3.50
N GLY A 334 -0.51 -0.80 -3.91
CA GLY A 334 -1.34 0.09 -3.12
C GLY A 334 -2.71 0.24 -3.77
N SER A 335 -3.76 0.28 -2.98
CA SER A 335 -5.14 0.22 -3.49
C SER A 335 -5.85 1.57 -3.59
N ASP A 336 -5.32 2.61 -2.95
CA ASP A 336 -5.89 3.94 -2.79
C ASP A 336 -7.23 3.89 -2.00
N ILE A 337 -8.30 4.43 -2.52
CA ILE A 337 -9.58 4.52 -1.83
C ILE A 337 -10.39 3.23 -2.05
N ALA A 338 -10.77 2.61 -0.95
CA ALA A 338 -11.80 1.58 -0.98
C ALA A 338 -13.19 2.25 -1.05
N LEU A 339 -13.75 2.38 -2.24
CA LEU A 339 -15.01 3.08 -2.46
C LEU A 339 -16.22 2.30 -1.93
N PHE A 340 -16.30 1.03 -2.29
CA PHE A 340 -17.41 0.16 -1.89
C PHE A 340 -16.94 -1.19 -1.32
N MET A 341 -15.77 -1.71 -1.66
CA MET A 341 -15.16 -2.88 -1.02
C MET A 341 -14.68 -2.55 0.40
N SER A 342 -14.39 -3.55 1.22
CA SER A 342 -13.57 -3.36 2.42
C SER A 342 -12.14 -2.95 2.01
N ARG A 343 -11.45 -2.19 2.85
CA ARG A 343 -10.07 -1.74 2.57
C ARG A 343 -9.10 -2.90 2.33
N PRO A 344 -9.09 -3.97 3.17
CA PRO A 344 -8.26 -5.13 2.88
C PRO A 344 -8.57 -5.79 1.53
N ALA A 345 -9.86 -5.91 1.16
CA ALA A 345 -10.27 -6.49 -0.12
C ALA A 345 -9.78 -5.65 -1.31
N ALA A 346 -9.68 -4.33 -1.17
CA ALA A 346 -9.14 -3.46 -2.21
C ALA A 346 -7.67 -3.77 -2.51
N LEU A 347 -6.80 -3.94 -1.49
CA LEU A 347 -5.42 -4.36 -1.70
C LEU A 347 -5.34 -5.77 -2.30
N LEU A 348 -6.12 -6.72 -1.79
CA LEU A 348 -6.11 -8.08 -2.34
C LEU A 348 -6.54 -8.08 -3.82
N ARG A 349 -7.48 -7.21 -4.20
CA ARG A 349 -7.83 -6.99 -5.61
C ARG A 349 -6.68 -6.38 -6.41
N GLU A 350 -5.96 -5.41 -5.84
CA GLU A 350 -4.77 -4.83 -6.48
C GLU A 350 -3.73 -5.91 -6.78
N LEU A 351 -3.42 -6.79 -5.82
CA LEU A 351 -2.46 -7.88 -6.05
C LEU A 351 -2.89 -8.83 -7.17
N GLN A 352 -4.18 -9.16 -7.23
CA GLN A 352 -4.73 -9.94 -8.35
C GLN A 352 -4.57 -9.18 -9.67
N LEU A 353 -4.91 -7.89 -9.72
CA LEU A 353 -4.82 -7.08 -10.93
C LEU A 353 -3.37 -6.95 -11.43
N LEU A 354 -2.40 -6.77 -10.53
CA LEU A 354 -0.99 -6.72 -10.88
C LEU A 354 -0.55 -8.05 -11.52
N ALA A 355 -0.94 -9.18 -10.94
CA ALA A 355 -0.62 -10.50 -11.49
C ALA A 355 -1.33 -10.77 -12.83
N ASP A 356 -2.63 -10.45 -12.94
CA ASP A 356 -3.42 -10.58 -14.16
C ASP A 356 -2.84 -9.70 -15.31
N ALA A 357 -2.28 -8.55 -14.96
CA ALA A 357 -1.57 -7.66 -15.89
C ALA A 357 -0.15 -8.15 -16.26
N GLY A 358 0.30 -9.29 -15.71
CA GLY A 358 1.56 -9.93 -16.08
C GLY A 358 2.74 -9.68 -15.13
N LEU A 359 2.52 -9.15 -13.94
CA LEU A 359 3.57 -9.10 -12.91
C LEU A 359 3.72 -10.51 -12.30
N PRO A 360 4.90 -11.16 -12.35
CA PRO A 360 5.11 -12.46 -11.75
C PRO A 360 4.72 -12.49 -10.27
N ALA A 361 4.25 -13.63 -9.76
CA ALA A 361 3.80 -13.75 -8.37
C ALA A 361 4.90 -13.36 -7.36
N GLY A 362 6.16 -13.72 -7.62
CA GLY A 362 7.31 -13.31 -6.80
C GLY A 362 7.48 -11.79 -6.77
N ASP A 363 7.37 -11.13 -7.92
CA ASP A 363 7.47 -9.66 -8.03
C ASP A 363 6.27 -8.97 -7.39
N THR A 364 5.07 -9.58 -7.48
CA THR A 364 3.86 -9.09 -6.78
C THR A 364 4.04 -9.13 -5.26
N ILE A 365 4.67 -10.19 -4.72
CA ILE A 365 5.01 -10.26 -3.29
C ILE A 365 6.03 -9.17 -2.92
N VAL A 366 7.07 -8.97 -3.73
CA VAL A 366 8.07 -7.90 -3.51
C VAL A 366 7.41 -6.53 -3.56
N ALA A 367 6.48 -6.30 -4.51
CA ALA A 367 5.71 -5.06 -4.62
C ALA A 367 4.85 -4.78 -3.38
N ALA A 368 4.28 -5.84 -2.78
CA ALA A 368 3.44 -5.74 -1.59
C ALA A 368 4.22 -5.84 -0.26
N THR A 369 5.55 -5.85 -0.27
CA THR A 369 6.37 -6.01 0.92
C THR A 369 7.60 -5.08 0.88
N ARG A 370 8.74 -5.56 0.40
CA ARG A 370 10.02 -4.86 0.41
C ARG A 370 9.97 -3.49 -0.29
N TYR A 371 9.41 -3.40 -1.50
CA TYR A 371 9.40 -2.14 -2.24
C TYR A 371 8.55 -1.07 -1.55
N ASN A 372 7.46 -1.44 -0.87
CA ASN A 372 6.70 -0.51 -0.05
C ASN A 372 7.51 0.00 1.16
N ALA A 373 8.32 -0.85 1.79
CA ALA A 373 9.22 -0.45 2.86
C ALA A 373 10.38 0.44 2.34
N GLU A 374 10.94 0.11 1.18
CA GLU A 374 12.01 0.88 0.54
C GLU A 374 11.55 2.29 0.15
N LYS A 375 10.34 2.42 -0.46
CA LYS A 375 9.84 3.72 -0.95
C LYS A 375 9.68 4.77 0.17
N ILE A 376 9.51 4.32 1.43
CA ILE A 376 9.45 5.20 2.60
C ILE A 376 10.68 5.09 3.52
N ARG A 377 11.78 4.50 3.01
CA ARG A 377 13.08 4.37 3.71
C ARG A 377 13.04 3.55 5.00
N LYS A 378 12.16 2.54 5.08
CA LYS A 378 12.01 1.63 6.24
C LYS A 378 12.59 0.22 6.01
N ALA A 379 13.12 -0.09 4.83
CA ALA A 379 13.56 -1.44 4.46
C ALA A 379 14.69 -2.02 5.32
N THR A 380 15.41 -1.20 6.07
CA THR A 380 16.43 -1.67 7.01
C THR A 380 15.85 -2.30 8.28
N SER A 381 14.55 -2.17 8.51
CA SER A 381 13.88 -2.64 9.72
C SER A 381 12.69 -3.56 9.47
N VAL A 382 12.06 -3.48 8.29
CA VAL A 382 10.82 -4.20 7.94
C VAL A 382 10.75 -4.51 6.43
N GLY A 383 9.84 -5.40 6.04
CA GLY A 383 9.51 -5.67 4.63
C GLY A 383 10.14 -6.93 4.05
N THR A 384 11.04 -7.58 4.77
CA THR A 384 11.63 -8.89 4.38
C THR A 384 11.79 -9.80 5.60
N ILE A 385 11.92 -11.12 5.36
CA ILE A 385 12.34 -12.06 6.39
C ILE A 385 13.86 -12.13 6.36
N ALA A 386 14.50 -11.30 7.17
CA ALA A 386 15.98 -11.26 7.28
C ALA A 386 16.41 -11.02 8.72
N PRO A 387 17.59 -11.52 9.14
CA PRO A 387 18.10 -11.26 10.47
C PRO A 387 18.15 -9.79 10.83
N GLY A 388 17.63 -9.44 12.01
CA GLY A 388 17.55 -8.07 12.53
C GLY A 388 16.27 -7.32 12.17
N GLN A 389 15.49 -7.77 11.18
CA GLN A 389 14.21 -7.14 10.84
C GLN A 389 13.09 -7.53 11.80
N VAL A 390 12.10 -6.65 11.95
CA VAL A 390 10.89 -6.91 12.75
C VAL A 390 10.20 -8.14 12.20
N ALA A 391 9.81 -9.04 13.10
CA ALA A 391 9.19 -10.30 12.74
C ALA A 391 7.68 -10.12 12.49
N ASP A 392 7.37 -9.62 11.30
CA ASP A 392 6.03 -9.54 10.72
C ASP A 392 5.96 -10.48 9.52
N ALA A 393 5.16 -11.53 9.61
CA ALA A 393 5.08 -12.56 8.58
C ALA A 393 3.67 -13.15 8.45
N LEU A 394 3.42 -13.74 7.29
CA LEU A 394 2.21 -14.47 6.95
C LEU A 394 2.57 -15.91 6.60
N LEU A 395 1.85 -16.89 7.16
CA LEU A 395 1.96 -18.29 6.83
C LEU A 395 0.76 -18.75 6.00
N LEU A 396 1.03 -19.33 4.84
CA LEU A 396 0.05 -19.91 3.92
C LEU A 396 0.16 -21.43 3.87
N ASN A 397 -0.94 -22.13 3.60
CA ASN A 397 -0.97 -23.57 3.37
C ASN A 397 -0.81 -23.98 1.90
N ALA A 398 -0.67 -23.02 0.98
CA ALA A 398 -0.54 -23.24 -0.46
C ALA A 398 0.50 -22.29 -1.06
N ASP A 399 1.11 -22.70 -2.19
CA ASP A 399 2.20 -21.99 -2.85
C ASP A 399 1.73 -20.70 -3.54
N PRO A 400 2.08 -19.50 -3.03
CA PRO A 400 1.69 -18.23 -3.66
C PRO A 400 2.51 -17.91 -4.93
N LEU A 401 3.65 -18.57 -5.15
CA LEU A 401 4.44 -18.39 -6.38
C LEU A 401 3.83 -19.18 -7.56
N GLY A 402 3.15 -20.30 -7.26
CA GLY A 402 2.43 -21.08 -8.25
C GLY A 402 1.09 -20.45 -8.67
N ASP A 403 0.39 -19.82 -7.70
CA ASP A 403 -0.85 -19.08 -7.91
C ASP A 403 -0.96 -17.96 -6.87
N ILE A 404 -0.93 -16.70 -7.32
CA ILE A 404 -1.07 -15.54 -6.43
C ILE A 404 -2.41 -15.54 -5.66
N MET A 405 -3.43 -16.24 -6.17
CA MET A 405 -4.72 -16.37 -5.49
C MET A 405 -4.63 -17.13 -4.18
N HIS A 406 -3.57 -17.91 -3.95
CA HIS A 406 -3.29 -18.51 -2.64
C HIS A 406 -2.94 -17.45 -1.57
N LEU A 407 -2.38 -16.32 -1.98
CA LEU A 407 -2.15 -15.17 -1.10
C LEU A 407 -3.43 -14.37 -0.87
N VAL A 408 -4.24 -14.24 -1.92
CA VAL A 408 -5.44 -13.39 -1.93
C VAL A 408 -6.60 -14.02 -1.16
N ARG A 409 -6.85 -15.32 -1.36
CA ARG A 409 -8.00 -16.02 -0.77
C ARG A 409 -7.84 -16.28 0.73
N PRO A 410 -8.87 -15.99 1.55
CA PRO A 410 -8.79 -16.14 3.01
C PRO A 410 -8.44 -17.56 3.47
N GLY A 411 -8.99 -18.59 2.85
CA GLY A 411 -8.83 -20.00 3.25
C GLY A 411 -7.41 -20.56 3.15
N HIS A 412 -6.47 -19.80 2.61
CA HIS A 412 -5.06 -20.21 2.58
C HIS A 412 -4.19 -19.58 3.69
N ARG A 413 -4.69 -18.59 4.40
CA ARG A 413 -3.99 -18.00 5.55
C ARG A 413 -4.10 -18.89 6.76
N VAL A 414 -2.97 -19.36 7.28
CA VAL A 414 -2.89 -20.29 8.42
C VAL A 414 -2.56 -19.56 9.71
N ALA A 415 -1.59 -18.67 9.65
CA ALA A 415 -1.16 -17.91 10.81
C ALA A 415 -0.51 -16.58 10.38
N MET A 416 -0.50 -15.65 11.29
CA MET A 416 0.22 -14.39 11.17
C MET A 416 1.19 -14.22 12.32
N ILE A 417 2.31 -13.60 12.04
CA ILE A 417 3.29 -13.19 13.03
C ILE A 417 3.34 -11.68 13.01
N ARG A 418 3.12 -11.06 14.16
CA ARG A 418 3.16 -9.61 14.33
C ARG A 418 4.07 -9.27 15.51
N HIS A 419 5.15 -8.52 15.25
CA HIS A 419 6.20 -8.26 16.26
C HIS A 419 6.68 -9.53 16.98
N GLY A 420 6.81 -10.64 16.25
CA GLY A 420 7.20 -11.94 16.78
C GLY A 420 6.11 -12.71 17.52
N HIS A 421 4.90 -12.17 17.66
CA HIS A 421 3.76 -12.87 18.25
C HIS A 421 2.97 -13.58 17.16
N LEU A 422 2.87 -14.90 17.28
CA LEU A 422 2.09 -15.73 16.35
C LEU A 422 0.62 -15.78 16.78
N THR A 423 -0.25 -15.58 15.82
CA THR A 423 -1.71 -15.73 15.93
C THR A 423 -2.19 -16.63 14.80
N GLU A 424 -2.87 -17.73 15.12
CA GLU A 424 -3.50 -18.56 14.11
C GLU A 424 -4.70 -17.84 13.49
N ALA A 425 -4.91 -18.02 12.18
CA ALA A 425 -6.08 -17.49 11.51
C ALA A 425 -7.33 -18.19 12.07
N VAL A 426 -8.35 -17.41 12.38
CA VAL A 426 -9.66 -17.94 12.75
C VAL A 426 -10.38 -18.29 11.45
N GLU A 427 -10.82 -19.55 11.30
CA GLU A 427 -11.62 -20.04 10.17
C GLU A 427 -12.96 -19.28 10.04
#